data_13e76ebd065dc92860dada55dd91b1e7
#
_entry.id   13e76ebd065dc92860dada55dd91b1e7
#
_cell.length_a   1.000
_cell.length_b   1.000
_cell.length_c   1.000
_cell.angle_alpha   90.00
_cell.angle_beta   90.00
_cell.angle_gamma   90.00
#
_symmetry.space_group_name_H-M   'P 1'
#
loop_
_entity.id
_entity.type
_entity.pdbx_description
1 polymer ?
#
loop_
_entity_poly.entity_id
_entity_poly.type
_entity_poly.pdbx_seq_one_letter_code
_entity_poly.pdbx_strand_id
1 'polypeptide(L)'
;MRRALLALPLLAGCAAPGAEPSCPAGTQAATVTEAYFGRSMRDRAEIADAEWDAFLREVVTPAFPDGLTALDGAGQWRRPDGTILRERSKVLVMVLPGADAATARARFLPVETVWKTRFGHQSVLTVHRPACVGF
;
A
#
# COMPACT_ATOMS: atom_id res chain seq x y z
N MET A 1 10.63 -22.15 64.73
CA MET A 1 9.71 -21.79 63.62
C MET A 1 10.52 -21.49 62.39
N ARG A 2 10.63 -22.42 61.46
CA ARG A 2 11.37 -22.28 60.20
C ARG A 2 10.38 -21.85 59.09
N ARG A 3 10.52 -20.63 58.55
CA ARG A 3 9.73 -20.15 57.45
C ARG A 3 10.35 -20.67 56.13
N ALA A 4 9.65 -21.54 55.43
CA ALA A 4 10.00 -21.98 54.07
C ALA A 4 9.58 -20.89 53.08
N LEU A 5 10.54 -20.32 52.36
CA LEU A 5 10.30 -19.46 51.21
C LEU A 5 10.06 -20.37 50.00
N LEU A 6 8.83 -20.37 49.49
CA LEU A 6 8.54 -20.94 48.17
C LEU A 6 9.01 -19.98 47.09
N ALA A 7 9.98 -20.38 46.32
CA ALA A 7 10.39 -19.69 45.10
C ALA A 7 9.45 -20.13 43.94
N LEU A 8 8.71 -19.20 43.37
CA LEU A 8 7.88 -19.41 42.20
C LEU A 8 8.76 -19.25 40.93
N PRO A 9 8.86 -20.24 40.03
CA PRO A 9 9.57 -20.05 38.77
C PRO A 9 8.80 -19.14 37.82
N LEU A 10 9.45 -18.05 37.40
CA LEU A 10 8.95 -17.24 36.28
C LEU A 10 9.17 -18.04 34.97
N LEU A 11 8.11 -18.52 34.37
CA LEU A 11 8.10 -19.02 32.99
C LEU A 11 8.20 -17.84 32.03
N ALA A 12 9.41 -17.56 31.55
CA ALA A 12 9.62 -16.66 30.43
C ALA A 12 9.11 -17.34 29.15
N GLY A 13 7.88 -17.00 28.74
CA GLY A 13 7.34 -17.42 27.46
C GLY A 13 8.10 -16.71 26.33
N CYS A 14 9.01 -17.42 25.64
CA CYS A 14 9.55 -16.98 24.36
C CYS A 14 8.39 -16.98 23.35
N ALA A 15 7.89 -15.81 22.97
CA ALA A 15 7.04 -15.68 21.79
C ALA A 15 7.92 -16.04 20.56
N ALA A 16 7.67 -17.20 19.94
CA ALA A 16 8.26 -17.53 18.66
C ALA A 16 7.85 -16.47 17.63
N PRO A 17 8.77 -15.97 16.79
CA PRO A 17 8.39 -15.12 15.66
C PRO A 17 7.36 -15.90 14.85
N GLY A 18 6.19 -15.28 14.61
CA GLY A 18 5.10 -15.91 13.90
C GLY A 18 5.60 -16.42 12.55
N ALA A 19 5.47 -17.72 12.31
CA ALA A 19 5.79 -18.31 11.02
C ALA A 19 4.94 -17.59 9.95
N GLU A 20 5.59 -17.06 8.91
CA GLU A 20 4.87 -16.52 7.76
C GLU A 20 3.98 -17.62 7.19
N PRO A 21 2.71 -17.31 6.87
CA PRO A 21 1.82 -18.34 6.32
C PRO A 21 2.43 -18.88 5.03
N SER A 22 2.64 -20.20 5.00
CA SER A 22 3.14 -20.87 3.80
C SER A 22 2.06 -20.81 2.70
N CYS A 23 2.45 -20.44 1.49
CA CYS A 23 1.53 -20.40 0.37
C CYS A 23 1.11 -21.79 -0.08
N PRO A 24 -0.16 -21.96 -0.54
CA PRO A 24 -0.63 -23.22 -1.13
C PRO A 24 0.22 -23.65 -2.33
N ALA A 25 0.24 -24.97 -2.62
CA ALA A 25 0.93 -25.51 -3.78
C ALA A 25 0.47 -24.83 -5.08
N GLY A 26 1.41 -24.48 -5.95
CA GLY A 26 1.15 -23.74 -7.19
C GLY A 26 1.03 -22.23 -7.02
N THR A 27 1.25 -21.70 -5.82
CA THR A 27 1.31 -20.25 -5.55
C THR A 27 2.63 -19.89 -4.89
N GLN A 28 2.94 -18.59 -4.91
CA GLN A 28 4.14 -18.04 -4.26
C GLN A 28 3.78 -16.83 -3.41
N ALA A 29 4.60 -16.55 -2.41
CA ALA A 29 4.44 -15.38 -1.57
C ALA A 29 4.65 -14.10 -2.39
N ALA A 30 3.84 -13.10 -2.13
CA ALA A 30 3.88 -11.79 -2.77
C ALA A 30 3.36 -10.72 -1.82
N THR A 31 3.62 -9.45 -2.15
CA THR A 31 2.89 -8.32 -1.58
C THR A 31 2.00 -7.71 -2.64
N VAL A 32 0.72 -7.54 -2.30
CA VAL A 32 -0.20 -6.72 -3.09
C VAL A 32 -0.12 -5.29 -2.59
N THR A 33 0.19 -4.37 -3.50
CA THR A 33 0.16 -2.93 -3.24
C THR A 33 -1.02 -2.33 -3.96
N GLU A 34 -1.89 -1.67 -3.23
CA GLU A 34 -2.96 -0.84 -3.76
C GLU A 34 -2.62 0.63 -3.50
N ALA A 35 -2.81 1.48 -4.50
CA ALA A 35 -2.58 2.92 -4.38
C ALA A 35 -3.77 3.68 -4.93
N TYR A 36 -4.27 4.63 -4.15
CA TYR A 36 -5.49 5.39 -4.45
C TYR A 36 -5.15 6.84 -4.70
N PHE A 37 -5.36 7.29 -5.93
CA PHE A 37 -5.02 8.62 -6.41
C PHE A 37 -6.28 9.44 -6.60
N GLY A 38 -6.54 10.40 -5.72
CA GLY A 38 -7.62 11.36 -5.90
C GLY A 38 -7.34 12.26 -7.10
N ARG A 39 -8.36 12.63 -7.85
CA ARG A 39 -8.22 13.46 -9.07
C ARG A 39 -8.53 14.93 -8.86
N SER A 40 -9.07 15.31 -7.71
CA SER A 40 -9.40 16.70 -7.42
C SER A 40 -8.17 17.60 -7.39
N MET A 41 -8.27 18.77 -8.00
CA MET A 41 -7.23 19.79 -8.02
C MET A 41 -7.70 21.05 -7.27
N ARG A 42 -6.75 21.91 -6.86
CA ARG A 42 -7.08 23.18 -6.20
C ARG A 42 -7.49 24.27 -7.16
N ASP A 43 -6.89 24.26 -8.35
CA ASP A 43 -6.95 25.32 -9.35
C ASP A 43 -7.88 24.98 -10.53
N ARG A 44 -8.33 23.75 -10.61
CA ARG A 44 -9.23 23.26 -11.66
C ARG A 44 -10.05 22.05 -11.16
N ALA A 45 -10.98 21.59 -11.99
CA ALA A 45 -11.90 20.52 -11.57
C ALA A 45 -11.19 19.21 -11.21
N GLU A 46 -10.36 18.69 -12.09
CA GLU A 46 -9.66 17.42 -11.87
C GLU A 46 -8.43 17.23 -12.77
N ILE A 47 -7.62 16.23 -12.47
CA ILE A 47 -6.55 15.72 -13.32
C ILE A 47 -7.20 15.02 -14.52
N ALA A 48 -6.84 15.44 -15.74
CA ALA A 48 -7.38 14.86 -16.97
C ALA A 48 -6.87 13.43 -17.21
N ASP A 49 -7.64 12.64 -17.99
CA ASP A 49 -7.22 11.27 -18.33
C ASP A 49 -5.88 11.24 -19.08
N ALA A 50 -5.64 12.20 -19.97
CA ALA A 50 -4.35 12.29 -20.69
C ALA A 50 -3.16 12.53 -19.76
N GLU A 51 -3.34 13.28 -18.66
CA GLU A 51 -2.30 13.51 -17.65
C GLU A 51 -2.06 12.24 -16.81
N TRP A 52 -3.12 11.52 -16.50
CA TRP A 52 -3.03 10.22 -15.87
C TRP A 52 -2.30 9.21 -16.74
N ASP A 53 -2.63 9.11 -18.03
CA ASP A 53 -2.00 8.22 -18.99
C ASP A 53 -0.50 8.54 -19.16
N ALA A 54 -0.15 9.83 -19.18
CA ALA A 54 1.23 10.27 -19.19
C ALA A 54 1.96 9.85 -17.90
N PHE A 55 1.34 10.03 -16.74
CA PHE A 55 1.91 9.59 -15.47
C PHE A 55 2.11 8.07 -15.40
N LEU A 56 1.14 7.28 -15.85
CA LEU A 56 1.29 5.82 -15.96
C LEU A 56 2.50 5.46 -16.82
N ARG A 57 2.57 6.00 -18.03
CA ARG A 57 3.60 5.66 -19.01
C ARG A 57 5.01 6.08 -18.55
N GLU A 58 5.12 7.27 -17.98
CA GLU A 58 6.42 7.89 -17.68
C GLU A 58 6.98 7.49 -16.32
N VAL A 59 6.12 7.17 -15.37
CA VAL A 59 6.50 7.00 -13.94
C VAL A 59 6.16 5.62 -13.43
N VAL A 60 4.92 5.18 -13.58
CA VAL A 60 4.46 3.95 -12.95
C VAL A 60 4.97 2.72 -13.70
N THR A 61 4.80 2.68 -15.02
CA THR A 61 5.22 1.54 -15.83
C THR A 61 6.71 1.23 -15.70
N PRO A 62 7.63 2.20 -15.73
CA PRO A 62 9.05 1.92 -15.48
C PRO A 62 9.34 1.39 -14.06
N ALA A 63 8.57 1.82 -13.07
CA ALA A 63 8.73 1.34 -11.69
C ALA A 63 8.15 -0.06 -11.48
N PHE A 64 7.13 -0.45 -12.24
CA PHE A 64 6.42 -1.74 -12.14
C PHE A 64 6.27 -2.41 -13.53
N PRO A 65 7.41 -2.76 -14.18
CA PRO A 65 7.40 -3.27 -15.56
C PRO A 65 6.75 -4.65 -15.69
N ASP A 66 6.67 -5.42 -14.58
CA ASP A 66 6.11 -6.77 -14.57
C ASP A 66 4.57 -6.78 -14.63
N GLY A 67 3.95 -5.63 -14.44
CA GLY A 67 2.51 -5.48 -14.60
C GLY A 67 1.84 -4.72 -13.46
N LEU A 68 0.70 -4.13 -13.81
CA LEU A 68 -0.21 -3.46 -12.90
C LEU A 68 -1.63 -3.48 -13.48
N THR A 69 -2.60 -3.27 -12.61
CA THR A 69 -4.00 -3.03 -13.02
C THR A 69 -4.38 -1.63 -12.60
N ALA A 70 -4.92 -0.84 -13.54
CA ALA A 70 -5.47 0.48 -13.27
C ALA A 70 -6.99 0.44 -13.35
N LEU A 71 -7.65 0.99 -12.32
CA LEU A 71 -9.11 1.04 -12.20
C LEU A 71 -9.58 2.47 -12.00
N ASP A 72 -10.77 2.79 -12.51
CA ASP A 72 -11.49 3.99 -12.13
C ASP A 72 -12.25 3.77 -10.83
N GLY A 73 -12.24 4.77 -9.96
CA GLY A 73 -12.95 4.76 -8.70
C GLY A 73 -13.62 6.08 -8.39
N ALA A 74 -14.49 6.06 -7.41
CA ALA A 74 -15.07 7.24 -6.79
C ALA A 74 -14.96 7.10 -5.28
N GLY A 75 -14.44 8.13 -4.64
CA GLY A 75 -14.19 8.11 -3.21
C GLY A 75 -14.74 9.33 -2.50
N GLN A 76 -14.69 9.24 -1.20
CA GLN A 76 -14.95 10.39 -0.35
C GLN A 76 -14.08 10.31 0.91
N TRP A 77 -13.67 11.46 1.40
CA TRP A 77 -12.98 11.55 2.67
C TRP A 77 -13.28 12.85 3.39
N ARG A 78 -13.03 12.87 4.68
CA ARG A 78 -13.26 14.03 5.52
C ARG A 78 -12.03 14.93 5.51
N ARG A 79 -12.23 16.21 5.18
CA ARG A 79 -11.21 17.25 5.34
C ARG A 79 -11.03 17.63 6.83
N PRO A 80 -9.92 18.32 7.18
CA PRO A 80 -9.69 18.78 8.55
C PRO A 80 -10.81 19.72 9.09
N ASP A 81 -11.49 20.45 8.22
CA ASP A 81 -12.63 21.32 8.55
C ASP A 81 -13.94 20.58 8.77
N GLY A 82 -13.93 19.24 8.64
CA GLY A 82 -15.09 18.38 8.82
C GLY A 82 -15.93 18.16 7.53
N THR A 83 -15.67 18.90 6.45
CA THR A 83 -16.40 18.74 5.20
C THR A 83 -16.04 17.43 4.50
N ILE A 84 -16.98 16.86 3.75
CA ILE A 84 -16.76 15.65 2.95
C ILE A 84 -16.41 16.05 1.53
N LEU A 85 -15.19 15.75 1.12
CA LEU A 85 -14.79 15.81 -0.29
C LEU A 85 -15.23 14.50 -0.97
N ARG A 86 -15.95 14.64 -2.09
CA ARG A 86 -16.26 13.54 -3.01
C ARG A 86 -15.49 13.79 -4.29
N GLU A 87 -14.76 12.78 -4.76
CA GLU A 87 -13.92 12.91 -5.94
C GLU A 87 -13.84 11.60 -6.72
N ARG A 88 -13.57 11.72 -8.01
CA ARG A 88 -13.12 10.59 -8.81
C ARG A 88 -11.69 10.21 -8.40
N SER A 89 -11.35 8.96 -8.54
CA SER A 89 -10.02 8.46 -8.24
C SER A 89 -9.54 7.46 -9.29
N LYS A 90 -8.24 7.27 -9.35
CA LYS A 90 -7.58 6.14 -10.02
C LYS A 90 -7.02 5.23 -8.97
N VAL A 91 -7.15 3.94 -9.18
CA VAL A 91 -6.61 2.91 -8.29
C VAL A 91 -5.61 2.07 -9.07
N LEU A 92 -4.42 1.90 -8.53
CA LEU A 92 -3.43 0.97 -9.05
C LEU A 92 -3.37 -0.24 -8.15
N VAL A 93 -3.37 -1.42 -8.75
CA VAL A 93 -3.11 -2.69 -8.06
C VAL A 93 -1.86 -3.30 -8.67
N MET A 94 -0.84 -3.50 -7.85
CA MET A 94 0.44 -4.08 -8.24
C MET A 94 0.71 -5.31 -7.37
N VAL A 95 1.10 -6.39 -8.02
CA VAL A 95 1.50 -7.64 -7.34
C VAL A 95 3.01 -7.74 -7.44
N LEU A 96 3.68 -7.89 -6.31
CA LEU A 96 5.14 -7.99 -6.21
C LEU A 96 5.53 -9.36 -5.65
N PRO A 97 5.74 -10.37 -6.52
CA PRO A 97 6.19 -11.68 -6.07
C PRO A 97 7.54 -11.60 -5.34
N GLY A 98 7.67 -12.31 -4.22
CA GLY A 98 8.88 -12.37 -3.41
C GLY A 98 9.21 -11.11 -2.61
N ALA A 99 8.41 -10.03 -2.72
CA ALA A 99 8.61 -8.83 -1.92
C ALA A 99 7.79 -8.87 -0.63
N ASP A 100 8.38 -8.38 0.45
CA ASP A 100 7.66 -8.03 1.68
C ASP A 100 7.03 -6.63 1.59
N ALA A 101 6.24 -6.26 2.59
CA ALA A 101 5.56 -4.97 2.63
C ALA A 101 6.53 -3.78 2.67
N ALA A 102 7.69 -3.92 3.32
CA ALA A 102 8.69 -2.86 3.39
C ALA A 102 9.35 -2.63 2.03
N THR A 103 9.73 -3.70 1.34
CA THR A 103 10.27 -3.67 -0.02
C THR A 103 9.25 -3.09 -1.01
N ALA A 104 7.99 -3.53 -0.95
CA ALA A 104 6.92 -3.02 -1.78
C ALA A 104 6.69 -1.51 -1.56
N ARG A 105 6.68 -1.06 -0.31
CA ARG A 105 6.56 0.35 0.05
C ARG A 105 7.74 1.18 -0.47
N ALA A 106 8.97 0.69 -0.31
CA ALA A 106 10.17 1.37 -0.80
C ALA A 106 10.15 1.53 -2.32
N ARG A 107 9.71 0.49 -3.06
CA ARG A 107 9.57 0.53 -4.52
C ARG A 107 8.50 1.52 -4.98
N PHE A 108 7.43 1.69 -4.22
CA PHE A 108 6.34 2.62 -4.55
C PHE A 108 6.65 4.08 -4.21
N LEU A 109 7.53 4.36 -3.26
CA LEU A 109 7.80 5.71 -2.75
C LEU A 109 8.19 6.74 -3.84
N PRO A 110 9.02 6.42 -4.86
CA PRO A 110 9.31 7.35 -5.94
C PRO A 110 8.05 7.74 -6.75
N VAL A 111 7.15 6.79 -6.99
CA VAL A 111 5.88 7.03 -7.70
C VAL A 111 4.99 8.01 -6.93
N GLU A 112 4.84 7.79 -5.62
CA GLU A 112 4.12 8.70 -4.74
C GLU A 112 4.74 10.10 -4.75
N THR A 113 6.06 10.19 -4.68
CA THR A 113 6.79 11.46 -4.67
C THR A 113 6.54 12.26 -5.95
N VAL A 114 6.63 11.62 -7.12
CA VAL A 114 6.36 12.28 -8.40
C VAL A 114 4.89 12.72 -8.50
N TRP A 115 3.94 11.88 -8.05
CA TRP A 115 2.52 12.26 -8.03
C TRP A 115 2.29 13.53 -7.22
N LYS A 116 2.79 13.55 -5.98
CA LYS A 116 2.63 14.68 -5.07
C LYS A 116 3.25 15.97 -5.64
N THR A 117 4.43 15.87 -6.24
CA THR A 117 5.13 17.02 -6.83
C THR A 117 4.43 17.50 -8.09
N ARG A 118 4.03 16.58 -8.99
CA ARG A 118 3.44 16.92 -10.31
C ARG A 118 2.05 17.55 -10.17
N PHE A 119 1.25 17.05 -9.25
CA PHE A 119 -0.17 17.42 -9.11
C PHE A 119 -0.49 18.20 -7.82
N GLY A 120 0.50 18.52 -7.00
CA GLY A 120 0.30 19.30 -5.78
C GLY A 120 -0.49 18.57 -4.67
N HIS A 121 -0.54 17.25 -4.72
CA HIS A 121 -1.24 16.43 -3.72
C HIS A 121 -0.41 16.29 -2.44
N GLN A 122 -1.08 16.19 -1.29
CA GLN A 122 -0.40 16.02 0.00
C GLN A 122 -0.06 14.56 0.30
N SER A 123 -0.89 13.62 -0.17
CA SER A 123 -0.76 12.20 0.12
C SER A 123 -1.36 11.32 -0.97
N VAL A 124 -0.94 10.07 -0.99
CA VAL A 124 -1.56 8.95 -1.70
C VAL A 124 -1.86 7.89 -0.66
N LEU A 125 -3.10 7.42 -0.57
CA LEU A 125 -3.43 6.27 0.26
C LEU A 125 -2.82 5.02 -0.36
N THR A 126 -2.04 4.28 0.42
CA THR A 126 -1.47 3.00 -0.03
C THR A 126 -1.76 1.89 0.97
N VAL A 127 -2.01 0.70 0.44
CA VAL A 127 -2.18 -0.52 1.22
C VAL A 127 -1.15 -1.53 0.74
N HIS A 128 -0.39 -2.12 1.65
CA HIS A 128 0.57 -3.18 1.38
C HIS A 128 0.19 -4.39 2.21
N ARG A 129 -0.20 -5.48 1.57
CA ARG A 129 -0.61 -6.70 2.29
C ARG A 129 0.05 -7.95 1.71
N PRO A 130 0.43 -8.93 2.56
CA PRO A 130 0.91 -10.20 2.07
C PRO A 130 -0.21 -10.96 1.35
N ALA A 131 0.17 -11.72 0.33
CA ALA A 131 -0.72 -12.56 -0.45
C ALA A 131 0.02 -13.78 -0.99
N CYS A 132 -0.75 -14.80 -1.35
CA CYS A 132 -0.26 -15.91 -2.17
C CYS A 132 -0.82 -15.74 -3.58
N VAL A 133 0.06 -15.74 -4.59
CA VAL A 133 -0.31 -15.50 -5.98
C VAL A 133 0.10 -16.64 -6.87
N GLY A 134 -0.73 -16.96 -7.86
CA GLY A 134 -0.47 -17.94 -8.92
C GLY A 134 -0.71 -17.31 -10.29
N PHE A 135 -0.02 -17.83 -11.31
CA PHE A 135 -0.13 -17.39 -12.71
C PHE A 135 -0.39 -18.60 -13.62
#